data_9be5dada255a38bcd76ccbbd779d6b2e
#
_entry.id   9be5dada255a38bcd76ccbbd779d6b2e
#
_cell.length_a   1.000
_cell.length_b   1.000
_cell.length_c   1.000
_cell.angle_alpha   90.00
_cell.angle_beta   90.00
_cell.angle_gamma   90.00
#
_symmetry.space_group_name_H-M   'P 1'
#
loop_
_entity.id
_entity.type
_entity.pdbx_description
1 polymer ?
#
loop_
_entity_poly.entity_id
_entity_poly.type
_entity_poly.pdbx_seq_one_letter_code
_entity_poly.pdbx_strand_id
1 'polypeptide(L)'
;MEYYDYMMTEQQQTEMNQAQRNFDNYFIGCIVGFLNMNNIGEFVHNPTEETVYDNVEGYYLTYDEVRMLGDDHNFNLQNYVLYVRSKHNG
;
A
#
# COMPACT_ATOMS: atom_id res chain seq x y z
N MET A 1 7.12 32.35 19.99
CA MET A 1 6.91 31.78 19.77
C MET A 1 6.73 31.19 18.96
N GLU A 2 7.07 31.19 18.52
CA GLU A 2 7.01 30.70 17.55
C GLU A 2 7.21 29.36 17.41
N TYR A 3 7.66 28.66 18.29
CA TYR A 3 7.76 27.28 18.08
C TYR A 3 6.41 26.60 18.05
N TYR A 4 5.36 27.30 18.32
CA TYR A 4 4.04 26.79 18.04
C TYR A 4 3.85 26.44 16.58
N ASP A 5 4.57 27.09 15.69
CA ASP A 5 4.46 26.83 14.28
C ASP A 5 4.94 25.44 13.93
N TYR A 6 5.76 24.85 14.81
CA TYR A 6 6.30 23.53 14.55
C TYR A 6 5.56 22.45 15.31
N MET A 7 4.61 22.84 16.15
CA MET A 7 3.85 21.88 16.93
C MET A 7 2.46 21.76 16.37
N MET A 8 2.12 20.58 15.94
CA MET A 8 0.78 20.36 15.46
C MET A 8 -0.15 20.07 16.61
N THR A 9 -1.43 20.45 16.47
CA THR A 9 -2.45 20.07 17.42
C THR A 9 -2.67 18.58 17.31
N GLU A 10 -3.30 17.99 18.30
CA GLU A 10 -3.62 16.56 18.25
C GLU A 10 -4.47 16.23 17.04
N GLN A 11 -5.41 17.11 16.72
CA GLN A 11 -6.27 16.90 15.55
C GLN A 11 -5.47 16.91 14.27
N GLN A 12 -4.53 17.84 14.14
CA GLN A 12 -3.70 17.89 12.93
C GLN A 12 -2.82 16.67 12.80
N GLN A 13 -2.26 16.19 13.91
CA GLN A 13 -1.46 14.98 13.90
C GLN A 13 -2.30 13.77 13.53
N THR A 14 -3.52 13.69 14.04
CA THR A 14 -4.42 12.59 13.72
C THR A 14 -4.76 12.59 12.23
N GLU A 15 -5.03 13.77 11.67
CA GLU A 15 -5.34 13.88 10.25
C GLU A 15 -4.17 13.47 9.38
N MET A 16 -2.95 13.89 9.75
CA MET A 16 -1.77 13.50 9.01
C MET A 16 -1.50 12.01 9.09
N ASN A 17 -1.68 11.44 10.28
CA ASN A 17 -1.50 10.00 10.47
C ASN A 17 -2.53 9.23 9.65
N GLN A 18 -3.75 9.73 9.58
CA GLN A 18 -4.79 9.09 8.80
C GLN A 18 -4.46 9.13 7.31
N ALA A 19 -3.98 10.28 6.83
CA ALA A 19 -3.58 10.41 5.44
C ALA A 19 -2.42 9.47 5.10
N GLN A 20 -1.44 9.36 6.00
CA GLN A 20 -0.32 8.46 5.84
C GLN A 20 -0.78 7.01 5.75
N ARG A 21 -1.69 6.60 6.63
CA ARG A 21 -2.24 5.25 6.62
C ARG A 21 -3.02 4.98 5.36
N ASN A 22 -3.80 5.96 4.92
CA ASN A 22 -4.58 5.80 3.69
C ASN A 22 -3.66 5.60 2.50
N PHE A 23 -2.58 6.36 2.45
CA PHE A 23 -1.60 6.21 1.37
C PHE A 23 -0.91 4.84 1.45
N ASP A 24 -0.49 4.44 2.65
CA ASP A 24 0.16 3.13 2.82
C ASP A 24 -0.77 2.01 2.38
N ASN A 25 -2.04 2.07 2.80
CA ASN A 25 -3.02 1.06 2.40
C ASN A 25 -3.20 1.03 0.89
N TYR A 26 -3.26 2.20 0.27
CA TYR A 26 -3.38 2.30 -1.17
C TYR A 26 -2.16 1.69 -1.87
N PHE A 27 -0.96 2.05 -1.39
CA PHE A 27 0.28 1.58 -1.99
C PHE A 27 0.39 0.06 -1.88
N ILE A 28 0.11 -0.48 -0.70
CA ILE A 28 0.14 -1.93 -0.48
C ILE A 28 -0.88 -2.62 -1.37
N GLY A 29 -2.09 -2.06 -1.48
CA GLY A 29 -3.10 -2.62 -2.37
C GLY A 29 -2.65 -2.68 -3.81
N CYS A 30 -1.92 -1.67 -4.26
CA CYS A 30 -1.37 -1.66 -5.61
C CYS A 30 -0.31 -2.74 -5.81
N ILE A 31 0.56 -2.94 -4.81
CA ILE A 31 1.55 -4.01 -4.89
C ILE A 31 0.87 -5.37 -4.94
N VAL A 32 -0.12 -5.58 -4.08
CA VAL A 32 -0.86 -6.84 -4.05
C VAL A 32 -1.54 -7.09 -5.39
N GLY A 33 -2.18 -6.07 -5.95
CA GLY A 33 -2.80 -6.19 -7.27
C GLY A 33 -1.79 -6.53 -8.36
N PHE A 34 -0.62 -5.89 -8.31
CA PHE A 34 0.45 -6.15 -9.26
C PHE A 34 0.96 -7.60 -9.16
N LEU A 35 1.19 -8.07 -7.94
CA LEU A 35 1.69 -9.42 -7.72
C LEU A 35 0.68 -10.46 -8.19
N ASN A 36 -0.59 -10.28 -7.84
CA ASN A 36 -1.64 -11.21 -8.24
C ASN A 36 -1.82 -11.21 -9.76
N MET A 37 -1.76 -10.04 -10.36
CA MET A 37 -1.94 -9.90 -11.80
C MET A 37 -0.84 -10.61 -12.57
N ASN A 38 0.36 -10.67 -12.02
CA ASN A 38 1.49 -11.32 -12.66
C ASN A 38 1.68 -12.76 -12.22
N ASN A 39 0.71 -13.31 -11.49
CA ASN A 39 0.72 -14.71 -11.04
C ASN A 39 1.92 -15.02 -10.15
N ILE A 40 2.37 -14.04 -9.39
CA ILE A 40 3.48 -14.25 -8.47
C ILE A 40 3.00 -14.94 -7.20
N GLY A 41 1.70 -14.80 -6.90
CA GLY A 41 1.09 -15.47 -5.76
C GLY A 41 -0.38 -15.14 -5.73
N GLU A 42 -1.03 -15.54 -4.64
CA GLU A 42 -2.41 -15.17 -4.38
C GLU A 42 -2.44 -14.46 -3.04
N PHE A 43 -2.52 -13.14 -3.08
CA PHE A 43 -2.49 -12.32 -1.87
C PHE A 43 -3.84 -11.66 -1.65
N VAL A 44 -4.26 -11.62 -0.39
CA VAL A 44 -5.51 -10.97 -0.01
C VAL A 44 -5.16 -9.80 0.90
N HIS A 45 -5.50 -8.60 0.48
CA HIS A 45 -5.22 -7.39 1.25
C HIS A 45 -6.44 -6.99 2.06
N ASN A 46 -6.24 -6.80 3.36
CA ASN A 46 -7.27 -6.29 4.26
C ASN A 46 -6.80 -4.95 4.81
N PRO A 47 -7.23 -3.83 4.21
CA PRO A 47 -6.77 -2.52 4.66
C PRO A 47 -7.28 -2.14 6.04
N THR A 48 -8.41 -2.68 6.46
CA THR A 48 -8.94 -2.38 7.79
C THR A 48 -8.04 -2.94 8.89
N GLU A 49 -7.55 -4.16 8.68
CA GLU A 49 -6.65 -4.81 9.63
C GLU A 49 -5.19 -4.51 9.33
N GLU A 50 -4.93 -3.90 8.18
CA GLU A 50 -3.58 -3.61 7.67
C GLU A 50 -2.75 -4.88 7.59
N THR A 51 -3.33 -5.91 6.98
CA THR A 51 -2.66 -7.20 6.80
C THR A 51 -2.75 -7.64 5.35
N VAL A 52 -1.81 -8.50 4.98
CA VAL A 52 -1.84 -9.18 3.69
C VAL A 52 -1.68 -10.67 3.97
N TYR A 53 -2.61 -11.45 3.46
CA TYR A 53 -2.56 -12.89 3.65
C TYR A 53 -2.08 -13.56 2.38
N ASP A 54 -1.09 -14.44 2.51
CA ASP A 54 -0.60 -15.23 1.40
C ASP A 54 -1.42 -16.52 1.35
N ASN A 55 -2.34 -16.58 0.40
CA ASN A 55 -3.28 -17.69 0.32
C ASN A 55 -2.63 -18.98 -0.22
N VAL A 56 -1.46 -18.87 -0.82
CA VAL A 56 -0.72 -20.03 -1.32
C VAL A 56 0.10 -20.66 -0.21
N GLU A 57 0.87 -19.84 0.49
CA GLU A 57 1.76 -20.31 1.56
C GLU A 57 1.06 -20.43 2.91
N GLY A 58 -0.06 -19.72 3.08
CA GLY A 58 -0.89 -19.87 4.27
C GLY A 58 -0.43 -19.08 5.47
N TYR A 59 0.17 -17.91 5.28
CA TYR A 59 0.57 -17.06 6.40
C TYR A 59 0.39 -15.60 6.04
N TYR A 60 0.43 -14.76 7.08
CA TYR A 60 0.27 -13.31 6.92
C TYR A 60 1.62 -12.65 6.68
N LEU A 61 1.62 -11.61 5.87
CA LEU A 61 2.78 -10.79 5.60
C LEU A 61 2.58 -9.41 6.23
N THR A 62 3.66 -8.82 6.71
CA THR A 62 3.64 -7.42 7.13
C THR A 62 3.69 -6.54 5.89
N TYR A 63 3.33 -5.27 6.07
CA TYR A 63 3.42 -4.31 4.96
C TYR A 63 4.86 -4.16 4.47
N ASP A 64 5.83 -4.21 5.39
CA ASP A 64 7.23 -4.14 5.00
C ASP A 64 7.64 -5.30 4.10
N GLU A 65 7.16 -6.49 4.44
CA GLU A 65 7.43 -7.67 3.62
C GLU A 65 6.81 -7.54 2.23
N VAL A 66 5.61 -6.97 2.16
CA VAL A 66 4.96 -6.75 0.88
C VAL A 66 5.73 -5.73 0.05
N ARG A 67 6.23 -4.67 0.69
CA ARG A 67 7.05 -3.67 -0.01
C ARG A 67 8.32 -4.31 -0.58
N MET A 68 8.94 -5.19 0.19
CA MET A 68 10.13 -5.90 -0.27
C MET A 68 9.82 -6.80 -1.47
N LEU A 69 8.69 -7.47 -1.44
CA LEU A 69 8.25 -8.26 -2.59
C LEU A 69 8.05 -7.39 -3.82
N GLY A 70 7.44 -6.22 -3.63
CA GLY A 70 7.28 -5.29 -4.74
C GLY A 70 8.61 -4.88 -5.34
N ASP A 71 9.58 -4.56 -4.48
CA ASP A 71 10.92 -4.18 -4.92
C ASP A 71 11.60 -5.33 -5.66
N ASP A 72 11.47 -6.54 -5.14
CA ASP A 72 12.07 -7.73 -5.75
C ASP A 72 11.53 -7.99 -7.15
N HIS A 73 10.30 -7.59 -7.40
CA HIS A 73 9.66 -7.79 -8.71
C HIS A 73 9.57 -6.51 -9.52
N ASN A 74 10.36 -5.50 -9.13
CA ASN A 74 10.46 -4.24 -9.87
C ASN A 74 9.12 -3.50 -9.98
N PHE A 75 8.32 -3.55 -8.93
CA PHE A 75 7.06 -2.83 -8.90
C PHE A 75 7.30 -1.33 -9.00
N ASN A 76 6.54 -0.66 -9.85
CA ASN A 76 6.56 0.79 -9.98
C ASN A 76 5.13 1.29 -9.95
N LEU A 77 4.81 2.10 -8.95
CA LEU A 77 3.45 2.56 -8.73
C LEU A 77 2.92 3.34 -9.94
N GLN A 78 3.72 4.22 -10.49
CA GLN A 78 3.29 5.05 -11.62
C GLN A 78 2.94 4.19 -12.83
N ASN A 79 3.79 3.22 -13.14
CA ASN A 79 3.55 2.31 -14.26
C ASN A 79 2.31 1.46 -14.03
N TYR A 80 2.13 1.00 -12.79
CA TYR A 80 0.95 0.20 -12.45
C TYR A 80 -0.34 1.01 -12.62
N VAL A 81 -0.35 2.24 -12.14
CA VAL A 81 -1.52 3.10 -12.24
C VAL A 81 -1.86 3.38 -13.71
N LEU A 82 -0.84 3.65 -14.51
CA LEU A 82 -1.05 3.88 -15.95
C LEU A 82 -1.61 2.64 -16.63
N TYR A 83 -1.11 1.48 -16.26
CA TYR A 83 -1.58 0.23 -16.82
C TYR A 83 -3.06 -0.03 -16.49
N VAL A 84 -3.43 0.19 -15.23
CA VAL A 84 -4.82 -0.01 -14.80
C VAL A 84 -5.74 0.96 -15.52
N ARG A 85 -5.33 2.22 -15.65
CA ARG A 85 -6.11 3.21 -16.39
C ARG A 85 -6.31 2.81 -17.85
N SER A 86 -5.23 2.31 -18.45
CA SER A 86 -5.28 1.87 -19.83
C SER A 86 -6.31 0.74 -20.00
N LYS A 87 -6.37 -0.17 -19.05
CA LYS A 87 -7.32 -1.26 -19.09
C LYS A 87 -8.77 -0.78 -18.95
N HIS A 88 -8.98 0.23 -18.11
CA HIS A 88 -10.32 0.76 -17.91
C HIS A 88 -10.81 1.57 -19.11
N ASN A 89 -9.89 2.20 -19.82
CA ASN A 89 -10.24 3.04 -20.95
C ASN A 89 -10.20 2.28 -22.29
N GLY A 90 -9.67 1.11 -22.24
CA GLY A 90 -9.53 0.31 -23.44
C GLY A 90 -10.57 -0.77 -23.51
#